data_bb400ab75a9247830b2871e9c839e8f1
#
_entry.id   bb400ab75a9247830b2871e9c839e8f1
#
_cell.length_a   1.000
_cell.length_b   1.000
_cell.length_c   1.000
_cell.angle_alpha   90.00
_cell.angle_beta   90.00
_cell.angle_gamma   90.00
#
_symmetry.space_group_name_H-M   'P 1'
#
loop_
_entity.id
_entity.type
_entity.pdbx_description
1 polymer ?
#
loop_
_entity_poly.entity_id
_entity_poly.type
_entity_poly.pdbx_seq_one_letter_code
_entity_poly.pdbx_strand_id
1 'polypeptide(L)'
;MTSAAEVKKPNLERVGAIIRAIRDLAIRYYEETGKPLGVTGEIAEFEAARILGLELCAARCPGYDAMRMTGPGPKRVQIKGRRVQETANSGQRVGRIKFDHEWDSVILVLLD
;
A
#
# COMPACT_ATOMS: atom_id res chain seq x y z
N MET A 1 -16.40 20.86 14.66
CA MET A 1 -17.07 20.02 13.66
C MET A 1 -16.17 19.82 12.47
N THR A 2 -15.96 18.56 12.09
CA THR A 2 -15.08 18.26 10.98
C THR A 2 -15.80 18.52 9.67
N SER A 3 -15.20 19.31 8.82
CA SER A 3 -15.72 19.57 7.49
C SER A 3 -15.59 18.30 6.64
N ALA A 4 -16.55 18.07 5.75
CA ALA A 4 -16.47 16.95 4.80
C ALA A 4 -15.24 17.05 3.88
N ALA A 5 -14.65 18.24 3.77
CA ALA A 5 -13.46 18.47 2.99
C ALA A 5 -12.17 18.16 3.74
N GLU A 6 -12.26 17.95 5.05
CA GLU A 6 -11.07 17.60 5.81
C GLU A 6 -10.64 16.17 5.55
N VAL A 7 -9.37 16.03 5.20
CA VAL A 7 -8.78 14.75 4.89
C VAL A 7 -8.00 14.29 6.12
N LYS A 8 -8.38 13.15 6.68
CA LYS A 8 -7.73 12.62 7.85
C LYS A 8 -6.45 11.91 7.48
N LYS A 9 -5.39 12.14 8.26
CA LYS A 9 -4.19 11.34 8.23
C LYS A 9 -4.52 9.93 8.73
N PRO A 10 -4.08 8.88 8.01
CA PRO A 10 -4.30 7.52 8.50
C PRO A 10 -3.57 7.28 9.82
N ASN A 11 -4.24 6.64 10.74
CA ASN A 11 -3.66 6.18 11.99
C ASN A 11 -3.23 4.73 11.80
N LEU A 12 -1.92 4.47 11.84
CA LEU A 12 -1.39 3.16 11.51
C LEU A 12 -1.90 2.05 12.43
N GLU A 13 -2.13 2.36 13.69
CA GLU A 13 -2.63 1.35 14.62
C GLU A 13 -4.03 0.89 14.23
N ARG A 14 -4.91 1.82 13.93
CA ARG A 14 -6.27 1.49 13.49
C ARG A 14 -6.28 0.86 12.11
N VAL A 15 -5.47 1.39 11.20
CA VAL A 15 -5.33 0.81 9.86
C VAL A 15 -4.81 -0.62 9.97
N GLY A 16 -3.85 -0.87 10.87
CA GLY A 16 -3.33 -2.20 11.09
C GLY A 16 -4.38 -3.21 11.51
N ALA A 17 -5.29 -2.80 12.41
CA ALA A 17 -6.39 -3.67 12.82
C ALA A 17 -7.30 -4.01 11.64
N ILE A 18 -7.60 -3.03 10.81
CA ILE A 18 -8.42 -3.22 9.61
C ILE A 18 -7.71 -4.14 8.62
N ILE A 19 -6.42 -3.93 8.40
CA ILE A 19 -5.65 -4.75 7.47
C ILE A 19 -5.62 -6.21 7.91
N ARG A 20 -5.45 -6.47 9.21
CA ARG A 20 -5.49 -7.85 9.71
C ARG A 20 -6.83 -8.52 9.43
N ALA A 21 -7.92 -7.79 9.63
CA ALA A 21 -9.26 -8.31 9.32
C ALA A 21 -9.44 -8.55 7.83
N ILE A 22 -8.93 -7.65 7.00
CA ILE A 22 -8.98 -7.79 5.54
C ILE A 22 -8.20 -9.02 5.08
N ARG A 23 -7.02 -9.25 5.65
CA ARG A 23 -6.21 -10.42 5.28
C ARG A 23 -6.94 -11.72 5.60
N ASP A 24 -7.57 -11.80 6.77
CA ASP A 24 -8.36 -12.98 7.14
C ASP A 24 -9.54 -13.18 6.18
N LEU A 25 -10.22 -12.10 5.84
CA LEU A 25 -11.33 -12.16 4.89
C LEU A 25 -10.87 -12.52 3.48
N ALA A 26 -9.69 -12.04 3.08
CA ALA A 26 -9.14 -12.37 1.77
C ALA A 26 -8.83 -13.86 1.65
N ILE A 27 -8.32 -14.46 2.72
CA ILE A 27 -8.07 -15.90 2.76
C ILE A 27 -9.39 -16.66 2.60
N ARG A 28 -10.41 -16.27 3.34
CA ARG A 28 -11.74 -16.91 3.27
C ARG A 28 -12.37 -16.72 1.89
N TYR A 29 -12.22 -15.54 1.31
CA TYR A 29 -12.73 -15.30 -0.03
C TYR A 29 -12.05 -16.21 -1.05
N TYR A 30 -10.73 -16.38 -0.94
CA TYR A 30 -10.00 -17.26 -1.83
C TYR A 30 -10.45 -18.72 -1.67
N GLU A 31 -10.66 -19.17 -0.44
CA GLU A 31 -11.14 -20.54 -0.19
C GLU A 31 -12.51 -20.78 -0.82
N GLU A 32 -13.38 -19.76 -0.81
CA GLU A 32 -14.74 -19.91 -1.35
C GLU A 32 -14.79 -19.75 -2.88
N THR A 33 -13.94 -18.94 -3.45
CA THR A 33 -14.07 -18.55 -4.87
C THR A 33 -12.91 -18.98 -5.75
N GLY A 34 -11.77 -19.29 -5.15
CA GLY A 34 -10.52 -19.49 -5.90
C GLY A 34 -9.94 -18.22 -6.48
N LYS A 35 -10.47 -17.06 -6.08
CA LYS A 35 -10.02 -15.77 -6.60
C LYS A 35 -9.42 -14.91 -5.50
N PRO A 36 -8.37 -14.12 -5.80
CA PRO A 36 -7.86 -13.19 -4.82
C PRO A 36 -8.83 -12.03 -4.61
N LEU A 37 -8.90 -11.56 -3.37
CA LEU A 37 -9.58 -10.31 -3.07
C LEU A 37 -8.60 -9.18 -3.39
N GLY A 38 -9.00 -8.21 -4.18
CA GLY A 38 -8.10 -7.19 -4.73
C GLY A 38 -7.67 -6.13 -3.73
N VAL A 39 -6.94 -6.54 -2.68
CA VAL A 39 -6.50 -5.63 -1.61
C VAL A 39 -4.98 -5.60 -1.45
N THR A 40 -4.25 -6.13 -2.41
CA THR A 40 -2.78 -6.20 -2.35
C THR A 40 -2.15 -4.82 -2.18
N GLY A 41 -2.66 -3.81 -2.89
CA GLY A 41 -2.13 -2.45 -2.81
C GLY A 41 -2.24 -1.87 -1.42
N GLU A 42 -3.39 -2.00 -0.80
CA GLU A 42 -3.65 -1.46 0.54
C GLU A 42 -2.78 -2.15 1.58
N ILE A 43 -2.62 -3.46 1.47
CA ILE A 43 -1.75 -4.21 2.38
C ILE A 43 -0.30 -3.78 2.19
N ALA A 44 0.15 -3.62 0.94
CA ALA A 44 1.52 -3.19 0.63
C ALA A 44 1.81 -1.79 1.19
N GLU A 45 0.88 -0.86 1.03
CA GLU A 45 1.03 0.48 1.57
C GLU A 45 1.17 0.46 3.09
N PHE A 46 0.34 -0.30 3.76
CA PHE A 46 0.41 -0.42 5.21
C PHE A 46 1.74 -1.04 5.66
N GLU A 47 2.17 -2.13 5.02
CA GLU A 47 3.41 -2.79 5.40
C GLU A 47 4.63 -1.90 5.16
N ALA A 48 4.67 -1.19 4.04
CA ALA A 48 5.75 -0.26 3.76
C ALA A 48 5.81 0.86 4.80
N ALA A 49 4.66 1.43 5.16
CA ALA A 49 4.60 2.49 6.16
C ALA A 49 5.05 1.97 7.52
N ARG A 50 4.64 0.76 7.89
CA ARG A 50 5.01 0.16 9.17
C ARG A 50 6.50 -0.12 9.26
N ILE A 51 7.05 -0.71 8.22
CA ILE A 51 8.45 -1.15 8.22
C ILE A 51 9.40 0.03 8.08
N LEU A 52 9.07 0.97 7.21
CA LEU A 52 9.97 2.06 6.85
C LEU A 52 9.65 3.38 7.56
N GLY A 53 8.62 3.40 8.39
CA GLY A 53 8.25 4.62 9.12
C GLY A 53 7.72 5.72 8.21
N LEU A 54 6.97 5.36 7.17
CA LEU A 54 6.41 6.34 6.25
C LEU A 54 5.09 6.88 6.77
N GLU A 55 4.75 8.10 6.38
CA GLU A 55 3.42 8.64 6.59
C GLU A 55 2.58 8.38 5.36
N LEU A 56 1.52 7.60 5.52
CA LEU A 56 0.61 7.33 4.41
C LEU A 56 -0.10 8.61 3.99
N CYS A 57 -0.24 8.79 2.69
CA CYS A 57 -1.00 9.92 2.17
C CYS A 57 -2.47 9.77 2.52
N ALA A 58 -3.08 10.90 2.77
CA ALA A 58 -4.51 11.00 2.72
C ALA A 58 -4.97 10.74 1.28
N ALA A 59 -6.25 10.51 1.08
CA ALA A 59 -6.78 10.18 -0.24
C ALA A 59 -6.37 11.22 -1.30
N ARG A 60 -6.14 10.73 -2.52
CA ARG A 60 -5.93 11.54 -3.72
C ARG A 60 -4.59 12.28 -3.82
N CYS A 61 -3.53 11.70 -3.29
CA CYS A 61 -2.19 12.20 -3.59
C CYS A 61 -1.82 11.77 -5.01
N PRO A 62 -1.52 12.70 -5.92
CA PRO A 62 -1.24 12.33 -7.30
C PRO A 62 0.12 11.66 -7.44
N GLY A 63 0.11 10.40 -7.85
CA GLY A 63 1.32 9.68 -8.21
C GLY A 63 2.19 9.17 -7.07
N TYR A 64 1.81 9.43 -5.81
CA TYR A 64 2.55 8.87 -4.68
C TYR A 64 1.58 8.44 -3.56
N ASP A 65 2.04 7.55 -2.72
CA ASP A 65 1.20 6.90 -1.72
C ASP A 65 1.57 7.26 -0.29
N ALA A 66 2.79 7.73 -0.09
CA ALA A 66 3.29 8.03 1.24
C ALA A 66 4.41 9.05 1.18
N MET A 67 4.75 9.61 2.34
CA MET A 67 5.86 10.53 2.49
C MET A 67 6.88 9.92 3.44
N ARG A 68 8.15 10.00 3.05
CA ARG A 68 9.25 9.74 3.98
C ARG A 68 9.64 11.05 4.61
N MET A 69 9.45 11.15 5.91
CA MET A 69 9.71 12.39 6.65
C MET A 69 11.06 12.40 7.35
N THR A 70 11.77 11.25 7.35
CA THR A 70 13.12 11.15 7.93
C THR A 70 14.16 11.47 6.87
N GLY A 71 15.32 11.98 7.30
CA GLY A 71 16.41 12.31 6.39
C GLY A 71 16.43 13.81 6.03
N PRO A 72 17.12 14.17 4.94
CA PRO A 72 17.38 15.58 4.63
C PRO A 72 16.18 16.38 4.15
N GLY A 73 15.04 15.76 3.97
CA GLY A 73 13.81 16.45 3.59
C GLY A 73 12.73 15.47 3.22
N PRO A 74 11.47 15.95 3.12
CA PRO A 74 10.36 15.08 2.76
C PRO A 74 10.56 14.48 1.36
N LYS A 75 10.27 13.19 1.22
CA LYS A 75 10.32 12.49 -0.07
C LYS A 75 8.97 11.86 -0.35
N ARG A 76 8.50 12.01 -1.58
CA ARG A 76 7.28 11.39 -2.07
C ARG A 76 7.60 9.98 -2.52
N VAL A 77 6.84 9.03 -2.00
CA VAL A 77 7.10 7.61 -2.22
C VAL A 77 5.91 6.96 -2.91
N GLN A 78 6.16 6.30 -4.03
CA GLN A 78 5.17 5.44 -4.67
C GLN A 78 5.40 4.02 -4.18
N ILE A 79 4.31 3.33 -3.80
CA ILE A 79 4.38 1.97 -3.27
C ILE A 79 3.69 1.02 -4.23
N LYS A 80 4.38 -0.03 -4.61
CA LYS A 80 3.84 -1.09 -5.45
C LYS A 80 3.89 -2.41 -4.70
N GLY A 81 2.75 -3.07 -4.62
CA GLY A 81 2.65 -4.37 -3.98
C GLY A 81 2.50 -5.49 -4.99
N ARG A 82 3.11 -6.62 -4.71
CA ARG A 82 2.94 -7.83 -5.49
C ARG A 82 2.89 -9.03 -4.59
N ARG A 83 1.92 -9.88 -4.82
CA ARG A 83 1.86 -11.14 -4.13
C ARG A 83 2.74 -12.14 -4.86
N VAL A 84 3.71 -12.70 -4.16
CA VAL A 84 4.64 -13.68 -4.70
C VAL A 84 4.20 -15.05 -4.21
N GLN A 85 4.01 -15.99 -5.13
CA GLN A 85 3.70 -17.37 -4.79
C GLN A 85 4.92 -18.23 -5.07
N GLU A 86 5.11 -19.28 -4.29
CA GLU A 86 6.23 -20.20 -4.48
C GLU A 86 6.30 -20.78 -5.89
N THR A 87 5.15 -20.94 -6.52
CA THR A 87 5.05 -21.47 -7.88
C THR A 87 4.94 -20.37 -8.93
N ALA A 88 5.17 -19.12 -8.55
CA ALA A 88 5.06 -18.01 -9.48
C ALA A 88 6.10 -18.13 -10.58
N ASN A 89 5.68 -17.88 -11.81
CA ASN A 89 6.59 -17.86 -12.94
C ASN A 89 7.54 -16.68 -12.84
N SER A 90 8.78 -16.89 -13.27
CA SER A 90 9.70 -15.78 -13.48
C SER A 90 9.07 -14.81 -14.49
N GLY A 91 9.18 -13.53 -14.25
CA GLY A 91 8.58 -12.53 -15.11
C GLY A 91 7.27 -11.96 -14.60
N GLN A 92 6.89 -12.25 -13.37
CA GLN A 92 5.75 -11.61 -12.76
C GLN A 92 5.91 -10.09 -12.81
N ARG A 93 4.89 -9.40 -13.30
CA ARG A 93 4.97 -7.95 -13.50
C ARG A 93 4.63 -7.20 -12.22
N VAL A 94 5.33 -6.10 -12.02
CA VAL A 94 5.12 -5.21 -10.87
C VAL A 94 3.92 -4.28 -11.08
N GLY A 95 3.50 -4.12 -12.31
CA GLY A 95 2.48 -3.16 -12.66
C GLY A 95 3.11 -1.86 -13.17
N ARG A 96 2.25 -0.96 -13.61
CA ARG A 96 2.71 0.27 -14.25
C ARG A 96 3.18 1.29 -13.22
N ILE A 97 4.38 1.81 -13.42
CA ILE A 97 4.89 2.94 -12.66
C ILE A 97 4.45 4.21 -13.38
N LYS A 98 3.91 5.17 -12.62
CA LYS A 98 3.37 6.41 -13.19
C LYS A 98 4.47 7.46 -13.29
N PHE A 99 5.18 7.47 -14.40
CA PHE A 99 6.29 8.40 -14.61
C PHE A 99 5.86 9.85 -14.82
N ASP A 100 4.62 10.06 -15.22
CA ASP A 100 4.06 11.39 -15.42
C ASP A 100 3.55 12.05 -14.16
N HIS A 101 3.64 11.36 -13.02
CA HIS A 101 3.25 11.89 -11.72
C HIS A 101 4.47 12.22 -10.89
N GLU A 102 4.27 13.08 -9.90
CA GLU A 102 5.37 13.51 -9.03
C GLU A 102 5.65 12.49 -7.93
N TRP A 103 6.83 11.91 -7.98
CA TRP A 103 7.33 11.04 -6.91
C TRP A 103 8.85 11.06 -6.91
N ASP A 104 9.44 10.74 -5.77
CA ASP A 104 10.89 10.74 -5.60
C ASP A 104 11.49 9.34 -5.56
N SER A 105 10.72 8.37 -5.09
CA SER A 105 11.18 6.98 -5.04
C SER A 105 10.00 6.02 -5.16
N VAL A 106 10.31 4.79 -5.54
CA VAL A 106 9.34 3.70 -5.64
C VAL A 106 9.79 2.58 -4.70
N ILE A 107 8.87 2.06 -3.92
CA ILE A 107 9.10 0.92 -3.04
C ILE A 107 8.27 -0.24 -3.55
N LEU A 108 8.92 -1.37 -3.78
CA LEU A 108 8.24 -2.61 -4.15
C LEU A 108 8.08 -3.46 -2.90
N VAL A 109 6.86 -3.82 -2.57
CA VAL A 109 6.54 -4.69 -1.45
C VAL A 109 6.13 -6.04 -1.99
N LEU A 110 6.85 -7.08 -1.59
CA LEU A 110 6.53 -8.45 -1.99
C LEU A 110 5.81 -9.12 -0.82
N LEU A 111 4.64 -9.64 -1.12
CA LEU A 111 3.77 -10.30 -0.15
C LEU A 111 3.61 -11.77 -0.51
N ASP A 112 3.64 -12.64 0.48
CA ASP A 112 3.40 -14.09 0.30
C ASP A 112 1.97 -14.51 0.65
#